data_b9bd556fae25156906255177a2233d9f
#
_entry.id   b9bd556fae25156906255177a2233d9f
#
_cell.length_a   1.000
_cell.length_b   1.000
_cell.length_c   1.000
_cell.angle_alpha   90.00
_cell.angle_beta   90.00
_cell.angle_gamma   90.00
#
_symmetry.space_group_name_H-M   'P 1'
#
loop_
_entity.id
_entity.type
_entity.pdbx_description
1 polymer ?
#
loop_
_entity_poly.entity_id
_entity_poly.type
_entity_poly.pdbx_seq_one_letter_code
_entity_poly.pdbx_strand_id
1 'polypeptide(L)'
;MSGAPPRVDAAVLEQLATGSLVLAAGAAESAFRVALDWARASVAAHGPVRLLAPDELNGLRLCVTVTLVGSSAALAEQLPTGAETVRAVRALERLLGARADAVVALNTAGENALLSVAAAADCGLPLVDGDGCGRVLPLLEQSTFTLAGVAAAPLALATPSGDVVVVESAGGRVEDLVRPLVPAAGGWAVAVCYAMSGGVLAGSVVPGTVSRAIRAGTATPRDLFAPWSLRRLCRGRITAVEHPADEHGYGAPEPYEQVGGPDTHPWPALPSRPTSVLVAETEGLGRHFRLEAHNEVLLALADGAPVAAAPDQILILSASADRRVLDVERAVPGVEVEVVVIPAAPAWRTPEGRRLARAGAVGPQDTQEDSW
;
A
#
# COMPACT_ATOMS: atom_id res chain seq x y z
N MET A 1 1.31 7.11 -34.82
CA MET A 1 0.67 8.35 -34.36
C MET A 1 1.26 8.67 -32.97
N SER A 2 2.19 9.63 -32.93
CA SER A 2 2.79 10.09 -31.65
C SER A 2 1.76 11.00 -30.98
N GLY A 3 0.91 10.41 -30.14
CA GLY A 3 0.10 11.17 -29.21
C GLY A 3 1.01 11.83 -28.16
N ALA A 4 0.59 12.96 -27.59
CA ALA A 4 1.29 13.55 -26.44
C ALA A 4 1.44 12.51 -25.33
N PRO A 5 2.56 12.49 -24.58
CA PRO A 5 2.75 11.54 -23.50
C PRO A 5 1.59 11.64 -22.50
N PRO A 6 1.11 10.51 -21.96
CA PRO A 6 -0.01 10.52 -21.03
C PRO A 6 0.31 11.41 -19.82
N ARG A 7 -0.66 12.17 -19.36
CA ARG A 7 -0.52 13.10 -18.24
C ARG A 7 -1.64 12.89 -17.24
N VAL A 8 -1.35 13.09 -15.98
CA VAL A 8 -2.33 13.13 -14.89
C VAL A 8 -2.71 14.60 -14.68
N ASP A 9 -3.78 15.03 -15.34
CA ASP A 9 -4.45 16.31 -15.10
C ASP A 9 -5.57 16.14 -14.05
N ALA A 10 -6.34 17.19 -13.80
CA ALA A 10 -7.42 17.16 -12.81
C ALA A 10 -8.47 16.08 -13.11
N ALA A 11 -8.83 15.85 -14.37
CA ALA A 11 -9.84 14.85 -14.74
C ALA A 11 -9.29 13.43 -14.60
N VAL A 12 -8.05 13.19 -15.02
CA VAL A 12 -7.36 11.90 -14.89
C VAL A 12 -7.07 11.60 -13.42
N LEU A 13 -6.81 12.62 -12.58
CA LEU A 13 -6.63 12.45 -11.14
C LEU A 13 -7.88 11.88 -10.46
N GLU A 14 -9.09 12.34 -10.84
CA GLU A 14 -10.35 11.78 -10.32
C GLU A 14 -10.54 10.31 -10.72
N GLN A 15 -10.14 9.96 -11.93
CA GLN A 15 -10.16 8.58 -12.41
C GLN A 15 -9.17 7.72 -11.62
N LEU A 16 -7.94 8.21 -11.44
CA LEU A 16 -6.93 7.52 -10.61
C LEU A 16 -7.43 7.34 -9.17
N ALA A 17 -8.01 8.37 -8.59
CA ALA A 17 -8.58 8.34 -7.25
C ALA A 17 -9.60 7.20 -7.11
N THR A 18 -10.59 7.17 -8.01
CA THR A 18 -11.62 6.12 -8.01
C THR A 18 -11.02 4.72 -8.16
N GLY A 19 -10.11 4.54 -9.12
CA GLY A 19 -9.54 3.21 -9.40
C GLY A 19 -8.52 2.74 -8.37
N SER A 20 -7.83 3.64 -7.68
CA SER A 20 -6.87 3.28 -6.63
C SER A 20 -7.53 2.63 -5.41
N LEU A 21 -8.82 2.92 -5.17
CA LEU A 21 -9.61 2.31 -4.10
C LEU A 21 -9.79 0.80 -4.27
N VAL A 22 -9.66 0.28 -5.49
CA VAL A 22 -9.74 -1.18 -5.74
C VAL A 22 -8.69 -1.95 -4.93
N LEU A 23 -7.49 -1.40 -4.79
CA LEU A 23 -6.39 -2.04 -4.06
C LEU A 23 -6.28 -1.57 -2.61
N ALA A 24 -7.08 -0.61 -2.19
CA ALA A 24 -6.91 0.08 -0.91
C ALA A 24 -7.52 -0.66 0.30
N ALA A 25 -8.03 -1.88 0.12
CA ALA A 25 -8.59 -2.72 1.19
C ALA A 25 -9.55 -1.98 2.16
N GLY A 26 -10.27 -0.97 1.64
CA GLY A 26 -11.21 -0.18 2.45
C GLY A 26 -10.57 0.99 3.20
N ALA A 27 -9.56 1.65 2.62
CA ALA A 27 -8.95 2.86 3.18
C ALA A 27 -9.96 3.82 3.83
N ALA A 28 -9.59 4.43 4.93
CA ALA A 28 -10.46 5.36 5.66
C ALA A 28 -10.89 6.52 4.74
N GLU A 29 -12.18 6.70 4.54
CA GLU A 29 -12.73 7.70 3.61
C GLU A 29 -12.21 9.12 3.89
N SER A 30 -12.06 9.48 5.18
CA SER A 30 -11.55 10.79 5.60
C SER A 30 -10.12 11.01 5.16
N ALA A 31 -9.22 10.06 5.38
CA ALA A 31 -7.82 10.14 4.99
C ALA A 31 -7.65 10.17 3.47
N PHE A 32 -8.40 9.33 2.78
CA PHE A 32 -8.41 9.32 1.32
C PHE A 32 -8.85 10.67 0.73
N ARG A 33 -9.86 11.31 1.32
CA ARG A 33 -10.30 12.65 0.91
C ARG A 33 -9.24 13.71 1.12
N VAL A 34 -8.53 13.68 2.25
CA VAL A 34 -7.39 14.57 2.53
C VAL A 34 -6.29 14.39 1.49
N ALA A 35 -5.90 13.16 1.18
CA ALA A 35 -4.89 12.88 0.17
C ALA A 35 -5.33 13.34 -1.23
N LEU A 36 -6.62 13.17 -1.58
CA LEU A 36 -7.17 13.63 -2.86
C LEU A 36 -7.15 15.16 -2.96
N ASP A 37 -7.55 15.86 -1.91
CA ASP A 37 -7.54 17.33 -1.90
C ASP A 37 -6.10 17.88 -1.97
N TRP A 38 -5.15 17.20 -1.33
CA TRP A 38 -3.73 17.52 -1.49
C TRP A 38 -3.27 17.35 -2.93
N ALA A 39 -3.51 16.19 -3.55
CA ALA A 39 -3.13 15.95 -4.95
C ALA A 39 -3.80 16.94 -5.91
N ARG A 40 -5.08 17.28 -5.69
CA ARG A 40 -5.79 18.33 -6.47
C ARG A 40 -5.11 19.69 -6.35
N ALA A 41 -4.75 20.10 -5.14
CA ALA A 41 -4.06 21.37 -4.90
C ALA A 41 -2.70 21.39 -5.60
N SER A 42 -1.92 20.31 -5.51
CA SER A 42 -0.61 20.18 -6.17
C SER A 42 -0.72 20.25 -7.69
N VAL A 43 -1.66 19.51 -8.30
CA VAL A 43 -1.89 19.55 -9.75
C VAL A 43 -2.41 20.92 -10.21
N ALA A 44 -3.27 21.56 -9.42
CA ALA A 44 -3.76 22.91 -9.73
C ALA A 44 -2.65 23.96 -9.68
N ALA A 45 -1.72 23.84 -8.74
CA ALA A 45 -0.61 24.79 -8.55
C ALA A 45 0.52 24.61 -9.58
N HIS A 46 0.85 23.35 -9.93
CA HIS A 46 2.05 23.02 -10.72
C HIS A 46 1.75 22.46 -12.11
N GLY A 47 0.50 22.20 -12.42
CA GLY A 47 0.05 21.66 -13.72
C GLY A 47 0.06 20.13 -13.78
N PRO A 48 -0.35 19.58 -14.93
CA PRO A 48 -0.47 18.15 -15.14
C PRO A 48 0.85 17.41 -15.05
N VAL A 49 0.86 16.28 -14.32
CA VAL A 49 2.03 15.41 -14.13
C VAL A 49 2.20 14.51 -15.36
N ARG A 50 3.41 14.49 -15.93
CA ARG A 50 3.76 13.54 -17.00
C ARG A 50 3.86 12.13 -16.43
N LEU A 51 3.23 11.17 -17.11
CA LEU A 51 3.35 9.75 -16.76
C LEU A 51 4.41 9.11 -17.68
N LEU A 52 5.41 8.45 -17.09
CA LEU A 52 6.48 7.75 -17.81
C LEU A 52 6.15 6.26 -17.91
N ALA A 53 6.17 5.72 -19.10
CA ALA A 53 6.13 4.28 -19.28
C ALA A 53 7.47 3.63 -18.84
N PRO A 54 7.48 2.35 -18.44
CA PRO A 54 8.70 1.67 -17.98
C PRO A 54 9.83 1.63 -19.00
N ASP A 55 9.55 1.66 -20.29
CA ASP A 55 10.54 1.70 -21.37
C ASP A 55 11.20 3.09 -21.53
N GLU A 56 10.62 4.15 -20.98
CA GLU A 56 11.18 5.49 -20.93
C GLU A 56 12.17 5.70 -19.77
N LEU A 57 12.33 4.73 -18.87
CA LEU A 57 13.14 4.88 -17.65
C LEU A 57 14.65 4.76 -17.93
N ASN A 58 15.02 4.11 -19.02
CA ASN A 58 16.43 3.94 -19.38
C ASN A 58 17.10 5.30 -19.59
N GLY A 59 18.22 5.52 -18.89
CA GLY A 59 18.94 6.79 -18.93
C GLY A 59 18.67 7.74 -17.76
N LEU A 60 17.61 7.52 -16.97
CA LEU A 60 17.40 8.25 -15.72
C LEU A 60 18.47 7.82 -14.70
N ARG A 61 19.06 8.80 -14.03
CA ARG A 61 20.16 8.58 -13.08
C ARG A 61 19.65 8.27 -11.68
N LEU A 62 18.58 8.94 -11.27
CA LEU A 62 18.02 8.82 -9.94
C LEU A 62 16.48 8.85 -10.00
N CYS A 63 15.87 7.74 -9.66
CA CYS A 63 14.45 7.64 -9.39
C CYS A 63 14.26 7.42 -7.88
N VAL A 64 13.21 8.01 -7.31
CA VAL A 64 12.91 7.91 -5.87
C VAL A 64 11.50 7.41 -5.66
N THR A 65 11.31 6.58 -4.66
CA THR A 65 10.01 6.03 -4.29
C THR A 65 9.37 6.86 -3.20
N VAL A 66 8.10 7.18 -3.36
CA VAL A 66 7.31 7.95 -2.37
C VAL A 66 6.21 7.07 -1.78
N THR A 67 6.03 7.16 -0.48
CA THR A 67 4.94 6.48 0.24
C THR A 67 4.55 7.24 1.50
N LEU A 68 3.33 7.03 1.95
CA LEU A 68 2.89 7.39 3.29
C LEU A 68 3.36 6.31 4.27
N VAL A 69 3.86 6.71 5.43
CA VAL A 69 4.13 5.83 6.57
C VAL A 69 3.31 6.29 7.76
N GLY A 70 2.74 5.34 8.51
CA GLY A 70 1.90 5.61 9.66
C GLY A 70 0.43 5.29 9.43
N SER A 71 -0.44 5.92 10.20
CA SER A 71 -1.87 5.67 10.20
C SER A 71 -2.61 6.61 9.24
N SER A 72 -3.47 6.03 8.39
CA SER A 72 -4.42 6.81 7.59
C SER A 72 -5.35 7.67 8.47
N ALA A 73 -5.75 7.18 9.65
CA ALA A 73 -6.55 7.97 10.57
C ALA A 73 -5.83 9.24 11.03
N ALA A 74 -4.53 9.13 11.36
CA ALA A 74 -3.72 10.27 11.75
C ALA A 74 -3.58 11.32 10.64
N LEU A 75 -3.55 10.92 9.36
CA LEU A 75 -3.57 11.84 8.23
C LEU A 75 -4.85 12.69 8.19
N ALA A 76 -5.98 12.12 8.61
CA ALA A 76 -7.24 12.86 8.67
C ALA A 76 -7.33 13.81 9.89
N GLU A 77 -6.62 13.50 10.96
CA GLU A 77 -6.59 14.31 12.19
C GLU A 77 -5.55 15.42 12.12
N GLN A 78 -4.38 15.14 11.56
CA GLN A 78 -3.30 16.10 11.35
C GLN A 78 -3.07 16.33 9.86
N LEU A 79 -3.67 17.38 9.33
CA LEU A 79 -3.68 17.68 7.90
C LEU A 79 -2.27 17.98 7.37
N PRO A 80 -1.98 17.61 6.11
CA PRO A 80 -0.72 17.95 5.46
C PRO A 80 -0.60 19.47 5.26
N THR A 81 0.62 19.97 5.35
CA THR A 81 0.96 21.36 5.00
C THR A 81 1.14 21.54 3.49
N GLY A 82 1.29 20.43 2.74
CA GLY A 82 1.63 20.40 1.33
C GLY A 82 3.14 20.50 1.04
N ALA A 83 3.97 20.62 2.05
CA ALA A 83 5.42 20.75 1.89
C ALA A 83 6.19 19.44 2.15
N GLU A 84 5.53 18.42 2.69
CA GLU A 84 6.16 17.18 3.15
C GLU A 84 6.85 16.44 2.02
N THR A 85 6.18 16.33 0.86
CA THR A 85 6.71 15.69 -0.36
C THR A 85 8.01 16.34 -0.81
N VAL A 86 8.01 17.65 -0.95
CA VAL A 86 9.22 18.41 -1.35
C VAL A 86 10.33 18.30 -0.33
N ARG A 87 10.00 18.43 0.96
CA ARG A 87 11.00 18.34 2.05
C ARG A 87 11.68 16.97 2.07
N ALA A 88 10.92 15.88 1.96
CA ALA A 88 11.46 14.53 1.96
C ALA A 88 12.33 14.27 0.70
N VAL A 89 11.85 14.62 -0.49
CA VAL A 89 12.62 14.47 -1.74
C VAL A 89 13.92 15.27 -1.66
N ARG A 90 13.86 16.57 -1.25
CA ARG A 90 15.05 17.41 -1.17
C ARG A 90 16.05 16.96 -0.10
N ALA A 91 15.57 16.35 0.99
CA ALA A 91 16.44 15.79 2.02
C ALA A 91 17.25 14.60 1.47
N LEU A 92 16.58 13.69 0.78
CA LEU A 92 17.24 12.54 0.16
C LEU A 92 18.22 12.98 -0.96
N GLU A 93 17.81 13.92 -1.82
CA GLU A 93 18.69 14.51 -2.85
C GLU A 93 19.96 15.14 -2.25
N ARG A 94 19.85 15.87 -1.15
CA ARG A 94 21.01 16.45 -0.47
C ARG A 94 21.97 15.38 0.05
N LEU A 95 21.43 14.32 0.62
CA LEU A 95 22.25 13.20 1.12
C LEU A 95 22.99 12.50 -0.02
N LEU A 96 22.28 12.24 -1.13
CA LEU A 96 22.83 11.53 -2.28
C LEU A 96 23.69 12.41 -3.20
N GLY A 97 23.67 13.73 -3.02
CA GLY A 97 24.36 14.67 -3.88
C GLY A 97 23.85 14.69 -5.33
N ALA A 98 22.62 14.25 -5.57
CA ALA A 98 22.00 14.11 -6.87
C ALA A 98 20.54 14.56 -6.87
N ARG A 99 20.04 15.04 -8.03
CA ARG A 99 18.63 15.38 -8.21
C ARG A 99 17.86 14.17 -8.73
N ALA A 100 16.64 14.02 -8.23
CA ALA A 100 15.73 13.01 -8.76
C ALA A 100 15.27 13.38 -10.18
N ASP A 101 15.18 12.38 -11.04
CA ASP A 101 14.71 12.47 -12.42
C ASP A 101 13.23 12.03 -12.54
N ALA A 102 12.75 11.19 -11.61
CA ALA A 102 11.37 10.71 -11.58
C ALA A 102 10.94 10.26 -10.17
N VAL A 103 9.64 10.28 -9.95
CA VAL A 103 8.98 9.70 -8.77
C VAL A 103 8.29 8.40 -9.16
N VAL A 104 8.35 7.39 -8.29
CA VAL A 104 7.57 6.17 -8.38
C VAL A 104 6.80 5.94 -7.07
N ALA A 105 5.59 5.40 -7.13
CA ALA A 105 4.84 5.02 -5.94
C ALA A 105 5.42 3.71 -5.34
N LEU A 106 5.39 3.57 -4.01
CA LEU A 106 5.63 2.26 -3.41
C LEU A 106 4.51 1.28 -3.76
N ASN A 107 3.28 1.75 -3.69
CA ASN A 107 2.09 1.06 -4.20
C ASN A 107 1.08 2.07 -4.75
N THR A 108 0.25 1.63 -5.70
CA THR A 108 -0.77 2.48 -6.35
C THR A 108 -2.16 2.19 -5.73
N ALA A 109 -2.24 2.27 -4.40
CA ALA A 109 -3.47 2.03 -3.66
C ALA A 109 -3.83 3.23 -2.78
N GLY A 110 -5.10 3.64 -2.81
CA GLY A 110 -5.63 4.69 -1.95
C GLY A 110 -4.77 5.95 -1.92
N GLU A 111 -4.42 6.35 -0.72
CA GLU A 111 -3.66 7.58 -0.44
C GLU A 111 -2.28 7.59 -1.11
N ASN A 112 -1.60 6.44 -1.24
CA ASN A 112 -0.27 6.38 -1.85
C ASN A 112 -0.28 6.71 -3.35
N ALA A 113 -1.34 6.32 -4.07
CA ALA A 113 -1.50 6.72 -5.47
C ALA A 113 -1.59 8.24 -5.61
N LEU A 114 -2.35 8.89 -4.73
CA LEU A 114 -2.60 10.33 -4.73
C LEU A 114 -1.37 11.11 -4.27
N LEU A 115 -0.71 10.63 -3.20
CA LEU A 115 0.53 11.19 -2.69
C LEU A 115 1.65 11.18 -3.75
N SER A 116 1.75 10.10 -4.55
CA SER A 116 2.76 10.03 -5.60
C SER A 116 2.55 11.08 -6.70
N VAL A 117 1.28 11.38 -7.03
CA VAL A 117 0.94 12.47 -7.95
C VAL A 117 1.26 13.83 -7.34
N ALA A 118 0.91 14.05 -6.05
CA ALA A 118 1.24 15.28 -5.35
C ALA A 118 2.76 15.50 -5.33
N ALA A 119 3.53 14.48 -4.95
CA ALA A 119 5.00 14.54 -4.91
C ALA A 119 5.61 14.86 -6.28
N ALA A 120 5.11 14.23 -7.34
CA ALA A 120 5.57 14.49 -8.70
C ALA A 120 5.25 15.93 -9.14
N ALA A 121 4.04 16.42 -8.89
CA ALA A 121 3.64 17.79 -9.20
C ALA A 121 4.47 18.81 -8.42
N ASP A 122 4.55 18.66 -7.09
CA ASP A 122 5.22 19.60 -6.19
C ASP A 122 6.73 19.69 -6.46
N CYS A 123 7.35 18.58 -6.89
CA CYS A 123 8.77 18.52 -7.24
C CYS A 123 9.07 18.88 -8.68
N GLY A 124 8.06 19.02 -9.56
CA GLY A 124 8.22 19.24 -10.99
C GLY A 124 8.81 18.02 -11.72
N LEU A 125 8.52 16.81 -11.22
CA LEU A 125 9.06 15.54 -11.72
C LEU A 125 7.97 14.73 -12.43
N PRO A 126 8.34 13.87 -13.39
CA PRO A 126 7.39 12.89 -13.92
C PRO A 126 7.11 11.78 -12.90
N LEU A 127 5.91 11.18 -13.01
CA LEU A 127 5.51 9.98 -12.27
C LEU A 127 5.71 8.75 -13.16
N VAL A 128 6.26 7.69 -12.61
CA VAL A 128 6.41 6.41 -13.31
C VAL A 128 5.07 5.65 -13.34
N ASP A 129 4.69 5.12 -14.51
CA ASP A 129 3.53 4.22 -14.64
C ASP A 129 3.87 2.82 -14.14
N GLY A 130 3.90 2.69 -12.83
CA GLY A 130 4.23 1.47 -12.13
C GLY A 130 4.46 1.73 -10.66
N ASP A 131 4.62 0.66 -9.89
CA ASP A 131 4.93 0.74 -8.47
C ASP A 131 5.80 -0.42 -7.99
N GLY A 132 6.18 -0.39 -6.72
CA GLY A 132 7.06 -1.38 -6.10
C GLY A 132 6.34 -2.63 -5.59
N CYS A 133 5.03 -2.76 -5.70
CA CYS A 133 4.30 -3.84 -5.05
C CYS A 133 3.24 -4.50 -5.94
N GLY A 134 2.49 -3.73 -6.73
CA GLY A 134 1.30 -4.17 -7.45
C GLY A 134 0.11 -4.50 -6.53
N ARG A 135 0.27 -4.26 -5.24
CA ARG A 135 -0.70 -4.47 -4.16
C ARG A 135 -0.28 -3.66 -2.92
N VAL A 136 -1.07 -3.69 -1.85
CA VAL A 136 -0.62 -3.22 -0.54
C VAL A 136 0.04 -4.35 0.23
N LEU A 137 1.14 -4.05 0.90
CA LEU A 137 1.82 -4.92 1.87
C LEU A 137 2.22 -4.07 3.09
N PRO A 138 2.24 -4.67 4.30
CA PRO A 138 2.32 -3.89 5.53
C PRO A 138 3.68 -3.26 5.84
N LEU A 139 4.78 -3.75 5.25
CA LEU A 139 6.13 -3.28 5.56
C LEU A 139 6.78 -2.59 4.36
N LEU A 140 7.61 -1.57 4.62
CA LEU A 140 8.34 -0.84 3.58
C LEU A 140 9.22 -1.75 2.73
N GLU A 141 9.90 -2.71 3.36
CA GLU A 141 10.78 -3.65 2.66
C GLU A 141 10.02 -4.69 1.82
N GLN A 142 8.72 -4.83 1.97
CA GLN A 142 7.92 -5.75 1.16
C GLN A 142 7.64 -5.14 -0.22
N SER A 143 8.68 -5.05 -1.04
CA SER A 143 8.59 -4.49 -2.38
C SER A 143 9.36 -5.33 -3.41
N THR A 144 8.99 -5.19 -4.67
CA THR A 144 9.74 -5.79 -5.79
C THR A 144 11.11 -5.15 -5.96
N PHE A 145 11.30 -3.94 -5.42
CA PHE A 145 12.61 -3.27 -5.37
C PHE A 145 13.56 -4.02 -4.43
N THR A 146 13.08 -4.45 -3.26
CA THR A 146 13.85 -5.31 -2.34
C THR A 146 14.21 -6.65 -3.00
N LEU A 147 13.28 -7.26 -3.73
CA LEU A 147 13.56 -8.49 -4.49
C LEU A 147 14.63 -8.29 -5.56
N ALA A 148 14.74 -7.09 -6.12
CA ALA A 148 15.80 -6.72 -7.06
C ALA A 148 17.11 -6.31 -6.37
N GLY A 149 17.21 -6.44 -5.05
CA GLY A 149 18.42 -6.10 -4.29
C GLY A 149 18.60 -4.61 -4.00
N VAL A 150 17.55 -3.78 -4.21
CA VAL A 150 17.60 -2.36 -3.87
C VAL A 150 17.24 -2.18 -2.38
N ALA A 151 18.07 -1.48 -1.65
CA ALA A 151 17.80 -1.15 -0.25
C ALA A 151 16.76 -0.02 -0.13
N ALA A 152 15.88 -0.11 0.86
CA ALA A 152 14.96 0.97 1.16
C ALA A 152 15.67 2.22 1.72
N ALA A 153 16.77 2.03 2.45
CA ALA A 153 17.65 3.10 2.91
C ALA A 153 18.78 3.40 1.87
N PRO A 154 19.31 4.65 1.87
CA PRO A 154 18.90 5.75 2.72
C PRO A 154 17.50 6.24 2.39
N LEU A 155 16.78 6.69 3.41
CA LEU A 155 15.46 7.28 3.23
C LEU A 155 15.33 8.60 4.00
N ALA A 156 14.39 9.43 3.56
CA ALA A 156 14.03 10.67 4.26
C ALA A 156 12.56 10.63 4.63
N LEU A 157 12.25 11.03 5.86
CA LEU A 157 10.90 11.24 6.35
C LEU A 157 10.65 12.75 6.49
N ALA A 158 9.48 13.22 6.08
CA ALA A 158 9.02 14.57 6.38
C ALA A 158 7.67 14.49 7.09
N THR A 159 7.58 15.19 8.22
CA THR A 159 6.40 15.18 9.10
C THR A 159 5.51 16.40 8.86
N PRO A 160 4.23 16.35 9.20
CA PRO A 160 3.35 17.52 9.15
C PRO A 160 3.79 18.64 10.08
N SER A 161 4.52 18.33 11.16
CA SER A 161 5.13 19.34 12.05
C SER A 161 6.31 20.07 11.43
N GLY A 162 6.78 19.62 10.26
CA GLY A 162 7.88 20.26 9.52
C GLY A 162 9.24 19.66 9.79
N ASP A 163 9.32 18.61 10.61
CA ASP A 163 10.58 17.92 10.89
C ASP A 163 10.97 17.05 9.69
N VAL A 164 12.28 16.88 9.51
CA VAL A 164 12.85 15.99 8.51
C VAL A 164 13.85 15.06 9.17
N VAL A 165 13.64 13.77 9.02
CA VAL A 165 14.53 12.74 9.55
C VAL A 165 15.11 11.95 8.38
N VAL A 166 16.42 11.76 8.37
CA VAL A 166 17.11 10.90 7.42
C VAL A 166 17.57 9.64 8.14
N VAL A 167 17.25 8.48 7.55
CA VAL A 167 17.62 7.18 8.09
C VAL A 167 18.57 6.49 7.11
N GLU A 168 19.75 6.15 7.57
CA GLU A 168 20.71 5.30 6.89
C GLU A 168 20.77 3.95 7.61
N SER A 169 20.70 2.86 6.86
CA SER A 169 20.77 1.51 7.41
C SER A 169 21.52 0.60 6.44
N ALA A 170 22.47 -0.17 6.95
CA ALA A 170 23.26 -1.12 6.16
C ALA A 170 22.58 -2.49 6.02
N GLY A 171 21.50 -2.75 6.72
CA GLY A 171 20.78 -4.04 6.68
C GLY A 171 19.28 -3.80 6.65
N GLY A 172 18.49 -4.73 6.16
CA GLY A 172 17.03 -4.64 5.99
C GLY A 172 16.23 -4.41 7.28
N ARG A 173 16.53 -3.33 8.01
CA ARG A 173 15.90 -2.94 9.29
C ARG A 173 15.29 -1.55 9.24
N VAL A 174 14.93 -1.09 8.03
CA VAL A 174 14.41 0.28 7.86
C VAL A 174 13.07 0.43 8.56
N GLU A 175 12.21 -0.57 8.46
CA GLU A 175 10.91 -0.58 9.14
C GLU A 175 11.08 -0.43 10.67
N ASP A 176 12.00 -1.20 11.28
CA ASP A 176 12.28 -1.14 12.73
C ASP A 176 12.75 0.25 13.18
N LEU A 177 13.48 0.97 12.32
CA LEU A 177 14.00 2.29 12.61
C LEU A 177 12.96 3.40 12.38
N VAL A 178 12.11 3.23 11.36
CA VAL A 178 11.11 4.23 10.97
C VAL A 178 9.87 4.18 11.86
N ARG A 179 9.41 2.98 12.20
CA ARG A 179 8.16 2.79 12.94
C ARG A 179 8.11 3.52 14.29
N PRO A 180 9.17 3.52 15.13
CA PRO A 180 9.17 4.31 16.37
C PRO A 180 9.14 5.82 16.16
N LEU A 181 9.53 6.32 14.99
CA LEU A 181 9.51 7.75 14.67
C LEU A 181 8.10 8.24 14.32
N VAL A 182 7.25 7.36 13.80
CA VAL A 182 5.91 7.74 13.34
C VAL A 182 5.03 8.33 14.44
N PRO A 183 4.93 7.76 15.66
CA PRO A 183 4.22 8.38 16.77
C PRO A 183 4.73 9.78 17.12
N ALA A 184 6.05 9.97 17.20
CA ALA A 184 6.67 11.26 17.45
C ALA A 184 6.41 12.27 16.33
N ALA A 185 6.16 11.77 15.11
CA ALA A 185 5.81 12.57 13.93
C ALA A 185 4.34 13.02 13.89
N GLY A 186 3.54 12.68 14.90
CA GLY A 186 2.09 12.96 14.89
C GLY A 186 1.26 11.86 14.21
N GLY A 187 1.82 10.65 14.10
CA GLY A 187 1.12 9.46 13.62
C GLY A 187 1.27 9.17 12.13
N TRP A 188 1.84 10.08 11.34
CA TRP A 188 2.14 9.86 9.93
C TRP A 188 3.32 10.71 9.43
N ALA A 189 3.93 10.29 8.33
CA ALA A 189 4.94 11.06 7.60
C ALA A 189 4.97 10.66 6.12
N VAL A 190 5.50 11.53 5.27
CA VAL A 190 5.91 11.17 3.91
C VAL A 190 7.30 10.56 3.95
N ALA A 191 7.44 9.34 3.43
CA ALA A 191 8.73 8.70 3.24
C ALA A 191 9.15 8.75 1.78
N VAL A 192 10.43 9.09 1.55
CA VAL A 192 11.09 8.99 0.25
C VAL A 192 12.27 8.03 0.39
N CYS A 193 12.22 6.91 -0.34
CA CYS A 193 13.11 5.76 -0.17
C CYS A 193 13.47 5.12 -1.51
N TYR A 194 14.15 3.98 -1.51
CA TYR A 194 14.47 3.20 -2.70
C TYR A 194 15.05 4.05 -3.84
N ALA A 195 16.13 4.77 -3.54
CA ALA A 195 16.85 5.53 -4.54
C ALA A 195 17.58 4.60 -5.51
N MET A 196 17.23 4.66 -6.80
CA MET A 196 17.78 3.75 -7.80
C MET A 196 17.89 4.39 -9.18
N SER A 197 18.70 3.83 -10.07
CA SER A 197 18.73 4.25 -11.47
C SER A 197 17.48 3.78 -12.23
N GLY A 198 17.14 4.47 -13.31
CA GLY A 198 16.00 4.10 -14.15
C GLY A 198 16.13 2.70 -14.75
N GLY A 199 17.33 2.23 -15.05
CA GLY A 199 17.55 0.87 -15.55
C GLY A 199 17.22 -0.20 -14.48
N VAL A 200 17.59 0.04 -13.22
CA VAL A 200 17.21 -0.84 -12.10
C VAL A 200 15.70 -0.80 -11.87
N LEU A 201 15.12 0.41 -11.90
CA LEU A 201 13.68 0.59 -11.74
C LEU A 201 12.90 -0.14 -12.84
N ALA A 202 13.31 -0.02 -14.10
CA ALA A 202 12.66 -0.70 -15.23
C ALA A 202 12.61 -2.23 -15.06
N GLY A 203 13.65 -2.81 -14.45
CA GLY A 203 13.73 -4.25 -14.18
C GLY A 203 13.00 -4.72 -12.92
N SER A 204 12.59 -3.81 -12.04
CA SER A 204 12.02 -4.14 -10.73
C SER A 204 10.60 -3.61 -10.49
N VAL A 205 10.16 -2.61 -11.24
CA VAL A 205 8.82 -2.02 -11.12
C VAL A 205 7.74 -3.01 -11.57
N VAL A 206 6.59 -3.02 -10.89
CA VAL A 206 5.37 -3.65 -11.40
C VAL A 206 4.73 -2.67 -12.39
N PRO A 207 4.77 -2.96 -13.71
CA PRO A 207 4.42 -1.96 -14.72
C PRO A 207 2.92 -1.72 -14.84
N GLY A 208 2.55 -0.50 -15.24
CA GLY A 208 1.19 -0.15 -15.65
C GLY A 208 0.18 -0.08 -14.51
N THR A 209 0.61 0.04 -13.25
CA THR A 209 -0.31 0.08 -12.09
C THR A 209 -1.10 1.37 -12.04
N VAL A 210 -0.48 2.51 -12.36
CA VAL A 210 -1.15 3.82 -12.42
C VAL A 210 -2.17 3.85 -13.56
N SER A 211 -1.77 3.48 -14.77
CA SER A 211 -2.69 3.38 -15.92
C SER A 211 -3.83 2.39 -15.70
N ARG A 212 -3.56 1.30 -14.97
CA ARG A 212 -4.58 0.32 -14.61
C ARG A 212 -5.62 0.91 -13.67
N ALA A 213 -5.20 1.65 -12.65
CA ALA A 213 -6.08 2.34 -11.74
C ALA A 213 -6.89 3.43 -12.47
N ILE A 214 -6.26 4.23 -13.35
CA ILE A 214 -6.96 5.22 -14.18
C ILE A 214 -8.06 4.55 -15.01
N ARG A 215 -7.74 3.44 -15.72
CA ARG A 215 -8.75 2.71 -16.52
C ARG A 215 -9.89 2.17 -15.66
N ALA A 216 -9.60 1.66 -14.47
CA ALA A 216 -10.62 1.22 -13.53
C ALA A 216 -11.54 2.36 -13.12
N GLY A 217 -10.99 3.54 -12.84
CA GLY A 217 -11.78 4.71 -12.46
C GLY A 217 -12.64 5.29 -13.56
N THR A 218 -12.43 4.92 -14.84
CA THR A 218 -13.33 5.26 -15.96
C THR A 218 -14.43 4.23 -16.18
N ALA A 219 -14.33 3.06 -15.53
CA ALA A 219 -15.25 1.95 -15.73
C ALA A 219 -16.57 2.16 -14.96
N THR A 220 -17.61 1.43 -15.38
CA THR A 220 -18.82 1.31 -14.56
C THR A 220 -18.50 0.53 -13.28
N PRO A 221 -19.28 0.68 -12.20
CA PRO A 221 -19.08 -0.13 -10.98
C PRO A 221 -19.02 -1.65 -11.24
N ARG A 222 -19.72 -2.11 -12.28
CA ARG A 222 -19.72 -3.52 -12.70
C ARG A 222 -18.38 -3.94 -13.28
N ASP A 223 -17.72 -3.05 -14.00
CA ASP A 223 -16.48 -3.30 -14.74
C ASP A 223 -15.24 -2.78 -14.00
N LEU A 224 -15.42 -2.20 -12.82
CA LEU A 224 -14.35 -1.60 -12.02
C LEU A 224 -13.14 -2.53 -11.84
N PHE A 225 -13.38 -3.83 -11.69
CA PHE A 225 -12.33 -4.83 -11.50
C PHE A 225 -11.82 -5.46 -12.82
N ALA A 226 -12.39 -5.10 -13.98
CA ALA A 226 -11.99 -5.68 -15.26
C ALA A 226 -10.49 -5.56 -15.60
N PRO A 227 -9.76 -4.50 -15.19
CA PRO A 227 -8.31 -4.41 -15.40
C PRO A 227 -7.48 -5.44 -14.62
N TRP A 228 -8.08 -6.14 -13.65
CA TRP A 228 -7.42 -7.19 -12.87
C TRP A 228 -8.03 -8.56 -13.21
N SER A 229 -7.19 -9.58 -13.26
CA SER A 229 -7.64 -10.99 -13.47
C SER A 229 -8.27 -11.52 -12.19
N LEU A 230 -9.41 -10.95 -11.80
CA LEU A 230 -10.10 -11.27 -10.57
C LEU A 230 -10.74 -12.67 -10.61
N ARG A 231 -10.53 -13.45 -9.55
CA ARG A 231 -11.18 -14.73 -9.31
C ARG A 231 -12.04 -14.68 -8.06
N ARG A 232 -13.33 -14.99 -8.16
CA ARG A 232 -14.22 -15.10 -7.01
C ARG A 232 -13.95 -16.42 -6.27
N LEU A 233 -13.77 -16.35 -4.95
CA LEU A 233 -13.69 -17.52 -4.06
C LEU A 233 -15.07 -17.97 -3.61
N CYS A 234 -15.88 -17.03 -3.13
CA CYS A 234 -17.25 -17.29 -2.72
C CYS A 234 -18.11 -16.03 -2.82
N ARG A 235 -19.42 -16.24 -2.77
CA ARG A 235 -20.40 -15.24 -2.35
C ARG A 235 -21.09 -15.78 -1.11
N GLY A 236 -21.23 -14.94 -0.09
CA GLY A 236 -21.73 -15.37 1.19
C GLY A 236 -22.11 -14.22 2.11
N ARG A 237 -22.40 -14.58 3.35
CA ARG A 237 -22.73 -13.63 4.40
C ARG A 237 -21.68 -13.69 5.50
N ILE A 238 -21.22 -12.54 5.97
CA ILE A 238 -20.38 -12.47 7.17
C ILE A 238 -21.17 -12.99 8.37
N THR A 239 -20.69 -14.03 9.02
CA THR A 239 -21.33 -14.64 10.20
C THR A 239 -20.72 -14.17 11.50
N ALA A 240 -19.43 -13.91 11.51
CA ALA A 240 -18.70 -13.40 12.68
C ALA A 240 -17.48 -12.59 12.25
N VAL A 241 -17.05 -11.70 13.13
CA VAL A 241 -15.76 -11.03 13.09
C VAL A 241 -15.11 -11.28 14.44
N GLU A 242 -13.93 -11.90 14.43
CA GLU A 242 -13.20 -12.29 15.62
C GLU A 242 -11.92 -11.46 15.70
N HIS A 243 -11.66 -10.94 16.87
CA HIS A 243 -10.37 -10.38 17.23
C HIS A 243 -9.75 -11.33 18.25
N PRO A 244 -8.48 -11.73 18.13
CA PRO A 244 -7.82 -12.51 19.16
C PRO A 244 -8.01 -11.85 20.52
N ALA A 245 -8.38 -12.65 21.53
CA ALA A 245 -8.43 -12.15 22.89
C ALA A 245 -7.03 -11.67 23.25
N ASP A 246 -6.97 -10.46 23.79
CA ASP A 246 -5.71 -9.87 24.25
C ASP A 246 -5.17 -10.69 25.42
N GLU A 247 -4.38 -11.72 25.14
CA GLU A 247 -3.59 -12.40 26.19
C GLU A 247 -2.58 -11.44 26.85
N HIS A 248 -2.39 -10.25 26.30
CA HIS A 248 -1.45 -9.22 26.76
C HIS A 248 -2.09 -7.82 26.88
N GLY A 249 -3.41 -7.73 27.09
CA GLY A 249 -4.05 -6.47 27.49
C GLY A 249 -3.99 -5.32 26.48
N TYR A 250 -4.02 -5.61 25.18
CA TYR A 250 -4.25 -4.59 24.18
C TYR A 250 -5.72 -4.13 24.26
N GLY A 251 -6.02 -3.28 25.23
CA GLY A 251 -7.21 -2.47 25.27
C GLY A 251 -7.38 -1.69 23.97
N ALA A 252 -8.59 -1.13 23.73
CA ALA A 252 -8.78 -0.16 22.65
C ALA A 252 -7.55 0.76 22.60
N PRO A 253 -7.04 1.15 21.42
CA PRO A 253 -5.85 1.97 21.38
C PRO A 253 -6.09 3.21 22.21
N GLU A 254 -5.65 3.14 23.47
CA GLU A 254 -5.42 4.32 24.27
C GLU A 254 -4.38 5.13 23.47
N PRO A 255 -4.57 6.43 23.33
CA PRO A 255 -3.61 7.26 22.64
C PRO A 255 -2.26 7.08 23.33
N TYR A 256 -1.41 6.26 22.72
CA TYR A 256 0.03 6.12 23.03
C TYR A 256 0.39 5.88 24.51
N GLU A 257 0.00 4.74 25.09
CA GLU A 257 0.70 4.27 26.28
C GLU A 257 2.09 3.75 25.89
N GLN A 258 3.05 4.25 26.64
CA GLN A 258 4.49 4.16 26.49
C GLN A 258 4.96 2.71 26.25
N VAL A 259 5.54 2.49 25.10
CA VAL A 259 6.38 1.30 24.84
C VAL A 259 7.68 1.47 25.62
N GLY A 260 7.77 0.86 26.78
CA GLY A 260 8.96 0.94 27.62
C GLY A 260 8.96 -0.08 28.75
N GLY A 261 9.13 -1.37 28.43
CA GLY A 261 9.46 -2.43 29.38
C GLY A 261 10.54 -3.37 28.81
N PRO A 262 11.38 -3.99 29.67
CA PRO A 262 12.51 -4.82 29.23
C PRO A 262 12.13 -6.14 28.52
N ASP A 263 10.85 -6.45 28.37
CA ASP A 263 10.36 -7.70 27.76
C ASP A 263 9.63 -7.47 26.42
N THR A 264 9.87 -6.34 25.73
CA THR A 264 9.24 -6.07 24.46
C THR A 264 9.79 -6.98 23.36
N HIS A 265 8.88 -7.66 22.69
CA HIS A 265 9.13 -8.50 21.53
C HIS A 265 10.02 -7.80 20.49
N PRO A 266 10.96 -8.53 19.84
CA PRO A 266 11.91 -7.96 18.88
C PRO A 266 11.27 -7.52 17.55
N TRP A 267 9.96 -7.59 17.41
CA TRP A 267 9.24 -7.22 16.18
C TRP A 267 8.43 -5.93 16.36
N PRO A 268 8.47 -5.02 15.41
CA PRO A 268 7.62 -3.84 15.46
C PRO A 268 6.16 -4.29 15.49
N ALA A 269 5.38 -3.74 16.41
CA ALA A 269 3.94 -3.98 16.44
C ALA A 269 3.34 -3.57 15.09
N LEU A 270 2.63 -4.47 14.42
CA LEU A 270 1.92 -4.14 13.19
C LEU A 270 0.84 -3.09 13.50
N PRO A 271 0.58 -2.16 12.58
CA PRO A 271 -0.29 -1.00 12.85
C PRO A 271 -1.77 -1.35 13.03
N SER A 272 -2.15 -2.60 12.78
CA SER A 272 -3.52 -3.08 12.90
C SER A 272 -3.62 -4.32 13.79
N ARG A 273 -4.83 -4.57 14.30
CA ARG A 273 -5.10 -5.79 15.06
C ARG A 273 -5.30 -6.97 14.13
N PRO A 274 -4.81 -8.17 14.49
CA PRO A 274 -5.24 -9.38 13.81
C PRO A 274 -6.76 -9.49 13.85
N THR A 275 -7.36 -9.82 12.72
CA THR A 275 -8.81 -9.93 12.57
C THR A 275 -9.14 -11.15 11.75
N SER A 276 -10.10 -11.96 12.20
CA SER A 276 -10.64 -13.07 11.43
C SER A 276 -12.07 -12.76 11.03
N VAL A 277 -12.36 -12.80 9.73
CA VAL A 277 -13.72 -12.62 9.20
C VAL A 277 -14.24 -13.98 8.75
N LEU A 278 -15.36 -14.43 9.33
CA LEU A 278 -16.03 -15.68 8.98
C LEU A 278 -17.15 -15.41 8.00
N VAL A 279 -17.16 -16.13 6.88
CA VAL A 279 -18.19 -15.98 5.83
C VAL A 279 -18.81 -17.34 5.53
N ALA A 280 -20.14 -17.45 5.66
CA ALA A 280 -20.90 -18.60 5.20
C ALA A 280 -21.26 -18.40 3.72
N GLU A 281 -20.86 -19.34 2.87
CA GLU A 281 -21.17 -19.33 1.43
C GLU A 281 -22.68 -19.49 1.23
N THR A 282 -23.29 -18.59 0.45
CA THR A 282 -24.71 -18.62 0.12
C THR A 282 -24.97 -19.09 -1.30
N GLU A 283 -23.97 -19.06 -2.17
CA GLU A 283 -24.03 -19.56 -3.55
C GLU A 283 -22.88 -20.53 -3.77
N GLY A 284 -23.14 -21.82 -3.94
CA GLY A 284 -22.14 -22.84 -4.19
C GLY A 284 -22.32 -24.09 -3.33
N LEU A 285 -21.27 -24.52 -2.66
CA LEU A 285 -21.26 -25.76 -1.86
C LEU A 285 -21.65 -25.57 -0.41
N GLY A 286 -21.96 -24.35 0.02
CA GLY A 286 -22.29 -24.02 1.41
C GLY A 286 -21.09 -24.07 2.36
N ARG A 287 -19.89 -23.79 1.84
CA ARG A 287 -18.64 -23.83 2.60
C ARG A 287 -18.56 -22.70 3.63
N HIS A 288 -17.73 -22.92 4.64
CA HIS A 288 -17.37 -21.89 5.60
C HIS A 288 -15.98 -21.35 5.27
N PHE A 289 -15.92 -20.03 5.05
CA PHE A 289 -14.66 -19.34 4.80
C PHE A 289 -14.21 -18.64 6.06
N ARG A 290 -12.90 -18.72 6.34
CA ARG A 290 -12.21 -17.94 7.36
C ARG A 290 -11.14 -17.11 6.67
N LEU A 291 -11.19 -15.80 6.87
CA LEU A 291 -10.29 -14.82 6.29
C LEU A 291 -9.44 -14.25 7.40
N GLU A 292 -8.14 -14.56 7.40
CA GLU A 292 -7.18 -14.04 8.36
C GLU A 292 -6.58 -12.75 7.81
N ALA A 293 -6.67 -11.69 8.60
CA ALA A 293 -6.24 -10.36 8.19
C ALA A 293 -5.34 -9.69 9.21
N HIS A 294 -4.48 -8.85 8.70
CA HIS A 294 -3.65 -7.92 9.46
C HIS A 294 -3.54 -6.65 8.62
N ASN A 295 -4.44 -5.69 8.85
CA ASN A 295 -4.73 -4.56 7.97
C ASN A 295 -5.38 -5.02 6.64
N GLU A 296 -4.86 -6.07 6.02
CA GLU A 296 -5.35 -6.68 4.79
C GLU A 296 -5.55 -8.18 4.99
N VAL A 297 -6.42 -8.78 4.16
CA VAL A 297 -6.58 -10.24 4.18
C VAL A 297 -5.33 -10.90 3.63
N LEU A 298 -4.68 -11.71 4.45
CA LEU A 298 -3.42 -12.40 4.12
C LEU A 298 -3.62 -13.88 3.81
N LEU A 299 -4.69 -14.50 4.35
CA LEU A 299 -5.00 -15.91 4.15
C LEU A 299 -6.52 -16.10 4.09
N ALA A 300 -6.97 -16.93 3.15
CA ALA A 300 -8.35 -17.41 3.08
C ALA A 300 -8.36 -18.94 3.19
N LEU A 301 -9.13 -19.44 4.13
CA LEU A 301 -9.41 -20.86 4.33
C LEU A 301 -10.84 -21.16 3.91
N ALA A 302 -11.10 -22.30 3.29
CA ALA A 302 -12.44 -22.85 3.05
C ALA A 302 -12.53 -24.21 3.75
N ASP A 303 -13.44 -24.36 4.70
CA ASP A 303 -13.58 -25.56 5.55
C ASP A 303 -12.25 -26.02 6.14
N GLY A 304 -11.40 -25.05 6.57
CA GLY A 304 -10.10 -25.28 7.16
C GLY A 304 -8.95 -25.47 6.15
N ALA A 305 -9.23 -25.62 4.85
CA ALA A 305 -8.20 -25.78 3.83
C ALA A 305 -7.81 -24.41 3.22
N PRO A 306 -6.51 -24.09 3.03
CA PRO A 306 -6.09 -22.86 2.36
C PRO A 306 -6.55 -22.82 0.89
N VAL A 307 -7.19 -21.72 0.48
CA VAL A 307 -7.70 -21.52 -0.89
C VAL A 307 -7.11 -20.29 -1.58
N ALA A 308 -6.56 -19.37 -0.79
CA ALA A 308 -5.77 -18.23 -1.27
C ALA A 308 -4.91 -17.69 -0.13
N ALA A 309 -3.75 -17.15 -0.46
CA ALA A 309 -2.83 -16.54 0.50
C ALA A 309 -2.01 -15.43 -0.15
N ALA A 310 -1.46 -14.53 0.68
CA ALA A 310 -0.42 -13.61 0.24
C ALA A 310 0.72 -14.39 -0.47
N PRO A 311 1.26 -13.88 -1.56
CA PRO A 311 1.20 -12.50 -2.07
C PRO A 311 -0.04 -12.17 -2.92
N ASP A 312 -0.95 -13.11 -3.22
CA ASP A 312 -2.19 -12.76 -3.90
C ASP A 312 -3.02 -11.80 -3.03
N GLN A 313 -3.64 -10.79 -3.65
CA GLN A 313 -4.48 -9.87 -2.90
C GLN A 313 -5.88 -10.43 -2.77
N ILE A 314 -6.32 -10.61 -1.52
CA ILE A 314 -7.65 -11.10 -1.19
C ILE A 314 -8.48 -9.89 -0.76
N LEU A 315 -9.64 -9.69 -1.39
CA LEU A 315 -10.54 -8.58 -1.11
C LEU A 315 -11.92 -9.10 -0.70
N ILE A 316 -12.53 -8.37 0.20
CA ILE A 316 -13.95 -8.53 0.55
C ILE A 316 -14.70 -7.41 -0.15
N LEU A 317 -15.65 -7.74 -1.00
CA LEU A 317 -16.49 -6.77 -1.70
C LEU A 317 -17.91 -6.83 -1.16
N SER A 318 -18.58 -5.69 -1.06
CA SER A 318 -20.03 -5.69 -0.84
C SER A 318 -20.73 -6.43 -1.99
N ALA A 319 -21.72 -7.25 -1.69
CA ALA A 319 -22.52 -7.93 -2.72
C ALA A 319 -23.58 -6.99 -3.35
N SER A 320 -23.56 -5.70 -3.03
CA SER A 320 -24.37 -4.65 -3.63
C SER A 320 -23.92 -4.29 -5.05
N ALA A 321 -24.73 -3.54 -5.77
CA ALA A 321 -24.49 -3.19 -7.17
C ALA A 321 -23.20 -2.35 -7.37
N ASP A 322 -22.77 -1.62 -6.35
CA ASP A 322 -21.56 -0.78 -6.35
C ASP A 322 -20.27 -1.55 -6.05
N ARG A 323 -20.37 -2.79 -5.57
CA ARG A 323 -19.25 -3.71 -5.31
C ARG A 323 -18.06 -3.03 -4.61
N ARG A 324 -18.33 -2.28 -3.54
CA ARG A 324 -17.28 -1.59 -2.79
C ARG A 324 -16.36 -2.57 -2.09
N VAL A 325 -15.08 -2.26 -2.08
CA VAL A 325 -14.11 -2.94 -1.21
C VAL A 325 -14.45 -2.61 0.24
N LEU A 326 -14.58 -3.64 1.06
CA LEU A 326 -14.86 -3.50 2.49
C LEU A 326 -13.56 -3.54 3.27
N ASP A 327 -13.46 -2.62 4.21
CA ASP A 327 -12.42 -2.61 5.22
C ASP A 327 -12.65 -3.80 6.18
N VAL A 328 -11.62 -4.60 6.38
CA VAL A 328 -11.67 -5.77 7.25
C VAL A 328 -11.94 -5.36 8.71
N GLU A 329 -11.36 -4.26 9.16
CA GLU A 329 -11.53 -3.76 10.53
C GLU A 329 -12.94 -3.23 10.79
N ARG A 330 -13.68 -2.91 9.73
CA ARG A 330 -15.06 -2.43 9.77
C ARG A 330 -16.07 -3.48 9.30
N ALA A 331 -15.64 -4.71 9.08
CA ALA A 331 -16.50 -5.80 8.72
C ALA A 331 -17.50 -6.06 9.86
N VAL A 332 -18.78 -6.26 9.51
CA VAL A 332 -19.84 -6.52 10.50
C VAL A 332 -20.64 -7.76 10.10
N PRO A 333 -21.08 -8.60 11.08
CA PRO A 333 -21.92 -9.75 10.80
C PRO A 333 -23.24 -9.34 10.12
N GLY A 334 -23.73 -10.23 9.25
CA GLY A 334 -24.99 -10.05 8.51
C GLY A 334 -24.84 -9.42 7.13
N VAL A 335 -23.67 -8.84 6.79
CA VAL A 335 -23.43 -8.23 5.49
C VAL A 335 -23.22 -9.31 4.43
N GLU A 336 -23.86 -9.16 3.26
CA GLU A 336 -23.64 -9.98 2.07
C GLU A 336 -22.38 -9.50 1.35
N VAL A 337 -21.50 -10.46 1.05
CA VAL A 337 -20.17 -10.17 0.47
C VAL A 337 -19.78 -11.12 -0.65
N GLU A 338 -18.87 -10.66 -1.51
CA GLU A 338 -18.08 -11.51 -2.40
C GLU A 338 -16.63 -11.49 -1.91
N VAL A 339 -16.03 -12.66 -1.73
CA VAL A 339 -14.59 -12.80 -1.48
C VAL A 339 -13.91 -13.09 -2.81
N VAL A 340 -12.95 -12.24 -3.15
CA VAL A 340 -12.27 -12.31 -4.45
C VAL A 340 -10.75 -12.26 -4.28
N VAL A 341 -10.04 -12.76 -5.29
CA VAL A 341 -8.58 -12.80 -5.33
C VAL A 341 -8.09 -12.13 -6.60
N ILE A 342 -7.15 -11.22 -6.44
CA ILE A 342 -6.35 -10.65 -7.53
C ILE A 342 -4.97 -11.33 -7.49
N PRO A 343 -4.55 -12.01 -8.57
CA PRO A 343 -3.25 -12.65 -8.61
C PRO A 343 -2.11 -11.64 -8.45
N ALA A 344 -1.12 -12.01 -7.66
CA ALA A 344 0.09 -11.22 -7.47
C ALA A 344 0.88 -11.04 -8.78
N ALA A 345 1.64 -9.94 -8.86
CA ALA A 345 2.59 -9.72 -9.94
C ALA A 345 3.62 -10.87 -10.02
N PRO A 346 4.16 -11.17 -11.22
CA PRO A 346 5.06 -12.32 -11.40
C PRO A 346 6.25 -12.37 -10.44
N ALA A 347 6.82 -11.22 -10.09
CA ALA A 347 7.95 -11.13 -9.15
C ALA A 347 7.64 -11.75 -7.78
N TRP A 348 6.40 -11.65 -7.31
CA TRP A 348 5.96 -12.23 -6.03
C TRP A 348 5.78 -13.76 -6.06
N ARG A 349 5.75 -14.38 -7.26
CA ARG A 349 5.51 -15.83 -7.40
C ARG A 349 6.78 -16.66 -7.30
N THR A 350 7.94 -16.02 -7.18
CA THR A 350 9.21 -16.69 -6.88
C THR A 350 9.24 -17.17 -5.42
N PRO A 351 10.10 -18.13 -5.05
CA PRO A 351 10.27 -18.53 -3.66
C PRO A 351 10.64 -17.35 -2.75
N GLU A 352 11.55 -16.50 -3.20
CA GLU A 352 11.98 -15.28 -2.49
C GLU A 352 10.84 -14.28 -2.33
N GLY A 353 10.06 -14.07 -3.40
CA GLY A 353 8.90 -13.17 -3.37
C GLY A 353 7.83 -13.65 -2.38
N ARG A 354 7.52 -14.95 -2.39
CA ARG A 354 6.58 -15.52 -1.41
C ARG A 354 7.08 -15.41 0.01
N ARG A 355 8.37 -15.66 0.26
CA ARG A 355 8.97 -15.52 1.59
C ARG A 355 8.92 -14.06 2.06
N LEU A 356 9.29 -13.10 1.21
CA LEU A 356 9.25 -11.67 1.55
C LEU A 356 7.82 -11.19 1.81
N ALA A 357 6.84 -11.60 1.01
CA ALA A 357 5.45 -11.19 1.19
C ALA A 357 4.82 -11.76 2.47
N ARG A 358 5.33 -12.89 3.00
CA ARG A 358 4.87 -13.51 4.25
C ARG A 358 5.61 -12.96 5.48
N ALA A 359 6.74 -12.28 5.31
CA ALA A 359 7.48 -11.69 6.42
C ALA A 359 6.56 -10.73 7.19
N GLY A 360 6.42 -10.92 8.50
CA GLY A 360 5.50 -10.15 9.35
C GLY A 360 4.04 -10.62 9.39
N ALA A 361 3.62 -11.56 8.52
CA ALA A 361 2.29 -12.16 8.56
C ALA A 361 2.21 -13.40 9.47
N VAL A 362 3.36 -14.00 9.80
CA VAL A 362 3.46 -15.22 10.61
C VAL A 362 4.43 -14.95 11.76
N GLY A 363 3.99 -15.20 12.98
CA GLY A 363 4.85 -15.14 14.17
C GLY A 363 5.99 -16.16 14.07
N PRO A 364 6.99 -16.12 14.98
CA PRO A 364 8.27 -16.83 14.87
C PRO A 364 8.20 -18.37 14.95
N GLN A 365 7.04 -19.00 14.84
CA GLN A 365 6.87 -20.45 15.05
C GLN A 365 6.74 -21.30 13.79
N ASP A 366 6.66 -20.73 12.60
CA ASP A 366 6.55 -21.51 11.34
C ASP A 366 7.84 -21.50 10.51
N THR A 367 8.98 -21.81 11.13
CA THR A 367 10.15 -22.35 10.43
C THR A 367 10.05 -23.88 10.32
N GLN A 368 8.92 -24.41 9.94
CA GLN A 368 8.85 -25.79 9.49
C GLN A 368 8.75 -25.81 7.96
N GLU A 369 9.77 -26.46 7.40
CA GLU A 369 10.10 -26.58 6.01
C GLU A 369 8.97 -27.11 5.14
N ASP A 370 8.82 -26.43 4.00
CA ASP A 370 8.45 -26.91 2.68
C ASP A 370 7.85 -28.31 2.54
N SER A 371 6.56 -28.33 2.26
CA SER A 371 6.00 -29.25 1.25
C SER A 371 4.57 -28.83 0.88
N TRP A 372 4.46 -27.90 -0.04
CA TRP A 372 3.22 -27.71 -0.82
C TRP A 372 3.56 -27.46 -2.27
#